data_380597257b0743e7927a9fa3cc865d79
#
_entry.id   380597257b0743e7927a9fa3cc865d79
#
_cell.length_a   1.000
_cell.length_b   1.000
_cell.length_c   1.000
_cell.angle_alpha   90.00
_cell.angle_beta   90.00
_cell.angle_gamma   90.00
#
_symmetry.space_group_name_H-M   'P 1'
#
loop_
_entity.id
_entity.type
_entity.pdbx_description
1 polymer ?
#
loop_
_entity_poly.entity_id
_entity_poly.type
_entity_poly.pdbx_seq_one_letter_code
_entity_poly.pdbx_strand_id
1 'polypeptide(L)'
;SEAVMEFYGALKALCEQAVEATLPGRATNIRPGLIVGPGDPTDRFSYWPVRVAQGGEVLAPGDPRDPVQVIDVRDLADFILTTLERGHVGVYNVNGPAEPLGIGGMLDACKRVAASDARFTWAPAEFLEAQQIAAWSDMPVWVPPVGEGVGLTTTSSARAIARGLRHRPLDETIKATLDWWATLPPERRGKLRAGITREREAAVLAAWSQQHAPSKPTKPGRPRGKPRTTAQPAATG
;
A
#
# COMPACT_ATOMS: atom_id res chain seq x y z
N SER A 1 -16.48 8.58 20.47
CA SER A 1 -15.56 8.71 19.42
C SER A 1 -14.72 7.47 19.13
N GLU A 2 -13.97 6.89 20.07
CA GLU A 2 -13.23 5.62 19.85
C GLU A 2 -14.18 4.46 19.57
N ALA A 3 -15.29 4.36 20.30
CA ALA A 3 -16.31 3.34 20.07
C ALA A 3 -16.96 3.40 18.67
N VAL A 4 -17.03 4.59 18.04
CA VAL A 4 -17.56 4.71 16.67
C VAL A 4 -16.66 4.03 15.66
N MET A 5 -15.34 4.09 15.82
CA MET A 5 -14.41 3.43 14.91
C MET A 5 -14.40 1.90 15.08
N GLU A 6 -14.55 1.42 16.30
CA GLU A 6 -14.68 -0.01 16.61
C GLU A 6 -15.92 -0.64 15.92
N PHE A 7 -17.03 0.09 15.86
CA PHE A 7 -18.29 -0.38 15.26
C PHE A 7 -18.57 0.24 13.89
N TYR A 8 -17.58 0.84 13.22
CA TYR A 8 -17.78 1.58 11.99
C TYR A 8 -18.58 0.80 10.94
N GLY A 9 -18.19 -0.43 10.64
CA GLY A 9 -18.88 -1.27 9.65
C GLY A 9 -20.33 -1.56 10.02
N ALA A 10 -20.59 -1.93 11.28
CA ALA A 10 -21.94 -2.19 11.79
C ALA A 10 -22.82 -0.94 11.74
N LEU A 11 -22.28 0.22 12.12
CA LEU A 11 -23.00 1.50 12.06
C LEU A 11 -23.33 1.89 10.61
N LYS A 12 -22.43 1.68 9.65
CA LYS A 12 -22.70 1.90 8.23
C LYS A 12 -23.81 0.97 7.72
N ALA A 13 -23.82 -0.30 8.12
CA ALA A 13 -24.87 -1.24 7.77
C ALA A 13 -26.25 -0.80 8.34
N LEU A 14 -26.30 -0.32 9.57
CA LEU A 14 -27.52 0.24 10.15
C LEU A 14 -28.02 1.47 9.39
N CYS A 15 -27.12 2.34 8.93
CA CYS A 15 -27.51 3.48 8.07
C CYS A 15 -28.16 3.01 6.76
N GLU A 16 -27.60 2.00 6.10
CA GLU A 16 -28.19 1.43 4.88
C GLU A 16 -29.58 0.82 5.15
N GLN A 17 -29.73 0.10 6.26
CA GLN A 17 -31.02 -0.46 6.67
C GLN A 17 -32.07 0.63 6.94
N ALA A 18 -31.68 1.70 7.63
CA ALA A 18 -32.57 2.82 7.91
C ALA A 18 -33.02 3.53 6.61
N VAL A 19 -32.12 3.70 5.65
CA VAL A 19 -32.43 4.27 4.34
C VAL A 19 -33.42 3.36 3.57
N GLU A 20 -33.19 2.05 3.53
CA GLU A 20 -34.07 1.10 2.85
C GLU A 20 -35.43 1.00 3.53
N ALA A 21 -35.49 1.04 4.86
CA ALA A 21 -36.76 1.05 5.60
C ALA A 21 -37.59 2.32 5.33
N THR A 22 -36.92 3.47 5.12
CA THR A 22 -37.58 4.75 4.87
C THR A 22 -38.01 4.91 3.41
N LEU A 23 -37.23 4.40 2.47
CA LEU A 23 -37.41 4.52 1.02
C LEU A 23 -37.31 3.14 0.34
N PRO A 24 -38.20 2.19 0.64
CA PRO A 24 -38.07 0.82 0.17
C PRO A 24 -38.06 0.75 -1.36
N GLY A 25 -37.02 0.09 -1.92
CA GLY A 25 -36.87 -0.06 -3.36
C GLY A 25 -36.58 1.22 -4.12
N ARG A 26 -36.27 2.33 -3.44
CA ARG A 26 -35.98 3.65 -4.02
C ARG A 26 -34.60 4.20 -3.65
N ALA A 27 -33.84 3.46 -2.85
CA ALA A 27 -32.53 3.88 -2.38
C ALA A 27 -31.39 3.29 -3.22
N THR A 28 -30.32 4.05 -3.34
CA THR A 28 -29.04 3.60 -3.90
C THR A 28 -27.96 3.75 -2.84
N ASN A 29 -27.48 2.63 -2.33
CA ASN A 29 -26.40 2.56 -1.37
C ASN A 29 -25.07 2.28 -2.09
N ILE A 30 -24.24 3.29 -2.21
CA ILE A 30 -22.91 3.18 -2.83
C ILE A 30 -21.88 2.95 -1.73
N ARG A 31 -21.12 1.85 -1.85
CA ARG A 31 -20.05 1.44 -0.95
C ARG A 31 -18.71 1.62 -1.66
N PRO A 32 -18.11 2.81 -1.61
CA PRO A 32 -16.82 3.04 -2.22
C PRO A 32 -15.72 2.38 -1.38
N GLY A 33 -14.65 1.94 -2.05
CA GLY A 33 -13.40 1.63 -1.38
C GLY A 33 -12.60 2.87 -1.03
N LEU A 34 -11.26 2.78 -1.03
CA LEU A 34 -10.41 3.94 -0.83
C LEU A 34 -10.58 4.91 -2.01
N ILE A 35 -11.19 6.06 -1.73
CA ILE A 35 -11.37 7.13 -2.71
C ILE A 35 -10.05 7.87 -2.86
N VAL A 36 -9.58 8.01 -4.11
CA VAL A 36 -8.27 8.55 -4.45
C VAL A 36 -8.34 9.58 -5.56
N GLY A 37 -7.26 10.32 -5.77
CA GLY A 37 -7.18 11.32 -6.82
C GLY A 37 -7.03 12.75 -6.30
N PRO A 38 -7.29 13.76 -7.14
CA PRO A 38 -7.21 15.16 -6.75
C PRO A 38 -8.13 15.46 -5.56
N GLY A 39 -7.62 16.23 -4.59
CA GLY A 39 -8.40 16.60 -3.41
C GLY A 39 -8.37 15.58 -2.26
N ASP A 40 -7.51 14.55 -2.31
CA ASP A 40 -7.35 13.59 -1.21
C ASP A 40 -7.00 14.29 0.12
N PRO A 41 -7.93 14.33 1.09
CA PRO A 41 -7.69 15.05 2.35
C PRO A 41 -6.81 14.26 3.32
N THR A 42 -6.59 12.98 3.05
CA THR A 42 -5.92 12.03 3.96
C THR A 42 -4.49 11.74 3.57
N ASP A 43 -4.12 12.00 2.32
CA ASP A 43 -2.85 11.64 1.67
C ASP A 43 -2.57 10.12 1.61
N ARG A 44 -3.54 9.25 1.92
CA ARG A 44 -3.30 7.81 1.92
C ARG A 44 -2.87 7.28 0.57
N PHE A 45 -3.48 7.79 -0.51
CA PHE A 45 -3.01 7.46 -1.85
C PHE A 45 -1.89 8.40 -2.29
N SER A 46 -2.04 9.71 -2.06
CA SER A 46 -1.09 10.74 -2.48
C SER A 46 0.33 10.49 -1.98
N TYR A 47 0.48 9.81 -0.84
CA TYR A 47 1.77 9.39 -0.30
C TYR A 47 2.64 8.66 -1.34
N TRP A 48 2.08 7.65 -2.02
CA TRP A 48 2.87 6.83 -2.93
C TRP A 48 3.35 7.56 -4.17
N PRO A 49 2.48 8.24 -4.97
CA PRO A 49 2.95 9.04 -6.09
C PRO A 49 3.99 10.09 -5.69
N VAL A 50 3.76 10.80 -4.57
CA VAL A 50 4.66 11.85 -4.08
C VAL A 50 5.98 11.27 -3.59
N ARG A 51 5.96 10.18 -2.81
CA ARG A 51 7.18 9.51 -2.33
C ARG A 51 8.00 8.93 -3.46
N VAL A 52 7.36 8.23 -4.38
CA VAL A 52 8.02 7.59 -5.52
C VAL A 52 8.62 8.63 -6.47
N ALA A 53 7.94 9.77 -6.67
CA ALA A 53 8.47 10.87 -7.49
C ALA A 53 9.79 11.46 -6.94
N GLN A 54 10.07 11.32 -5.64
CA GLN A 54 11.33 11.77 -5.03
C GLN A 54 12.52 10.87 -5.38
N GLY A 55 12.26 9.68 -5.94
CA GLY A 55 13.31 8.75 -6.36
C GLY A 55 14.08 8.06 -5.22
N GLY A 56 15.20 7.45 -5.62
CA GLY A 56 16.09 6.73 -4.71
C GLY A 56 15.51 5.42 -4.19
N GLU A 57 15.96 4.97 -3.03
CA GLU A 57 15.46 3.75 -2.39
C GLU A 57 14.16 4.04 -1.64
N VAL A 58 13.15 3.21 -1.90
CA VAL A 58 11.79 3.31 -1.34
C VAL A 58 11.45 2.03 -0.61
N LEU A 59 11.05 2.15 0.65
CA LEU A 59 10.54 1.01 1.41
C LEU A 59 9.16 0.64 0.88
N ALA A 60 9.01 -0.58 0.39
CA ALA A 60 7.76 -1.13 -0.13
C ALA A 60 7.25 -2.26 0.79
N PRO A 61 5.94 -2.31 1.11
CA PRO A 61 5.41 -3.28 2.05
C PRO A 61 5.04 -4.60 1.39
N GLY A 62 5.22 -5.70 2.12
CA GLY A 62 4.71 -7.03 1.80
C GLY A 62 5.29 -7.65 0.54
N ASP A 63 4.42 -8.31 -0.23
CA ASP A 63 4.74 -8.89 -1.54
C ASP A 63 4.20 -7.96 -2.65
N PRO A 64 4.91 -7.77 -3.77
CA PRO A 64 4.40 -6.98 -4.91
C PRO A 64 3.01 -7.41 -5.42
N ARG A 65 2.61 -8.64 -5.17
CA ARG A 65 1.32 -9.20 -5.57
C ARG A 65 0.21 -8.95 -4.55
N ASP A 66 0.51 -8.41 -3.36
CA ASP A 66 -0.50 -8.13 -2.34
C ASP A 66 -1.58 -7.22 -2.93
N PRO A 67 -2.86 -7.63 -2.87
CA PRO A 67 -3.92 -6.94 -3.59
C PRO A 67 -4.20 -5.57 -2.97
N VAL A 68 -4.44 -4.58 -3.84
CA VAL A 68 -4.89 -3.24 -3.46
C VAL A 68 -6.08 -2.83 -4.30
N GLN A 69 -7.00 -2.07 -3.70
CA GLN A 69 -8.16 -1.51 -4.39
C GLN A 69 -8.31 -0.03 -4.08
N VAL A 70 -8.53 0.74 -5.14
CA VAL A 70 -8.76 2.19 -5.06
C VAL A 70 -9.86 2.57 -6.04
N ILE A 71 -10.54 3.68 -5.81
CA ILE A 71 -11.49 4.26 -6.77
C ILE A 71 -11.17 5.73 -6.98
N ASP A 72 -10.95 6.13 -8.23
CA ASP A 72 -10.78 7.54 -8.56
C ASP A 72 -12.05 8.32 -8.23
N VAL A 73 -11.89 9.43 -7.53
CA VAL A 73 -13.02 10.28 -7.10
C VAL A 73 -13.91 10.70 -8.27
N ARG A 74 -13.35 10.88 -9.46
CA ARG A 74 -14.07 11.26 -10.67
C ARG A 74 -14.89 10.09 -11.22
N ASP A 75 -14.35 8.86 -11.20
CA ASP A 75 -15.09 7.65 -11.60
C ASP A 75 -16.24 7.36 -10.64
N LEU A 76 -16.01 7.58 -9.35
CA LEU A 76 -17.05 7.48 -8.34
C LEU A 76 -18.16 8.52 -8.60
N ALA A 77 -17.81 9.78 -8.85
CA ALA A 77 -18.76 10.86 -9.15
C ALA A 77 -19.57 10.56 -10.42
N ASP A 78 -18.90 10.15 -11.49
CA ASP A 78 -19.56 9.77 -12.74
C ASP A 78 -20.54 8.60 -12.55
N PHE A 79 -20.18 7.62 -11.73
CA PHE A 79 -21.06 6.51 -11.42
C PHE A 79 -22.26 6.94 -10.56
N ILE A 80 -22.07 7.82 -9.58
CA ILE A 80 -23.17 8.41 -8.80
C ILE A 80 -24.16 9.11 -9.72
N LEU A 81 -23.68 9.95 -10.63
CA LEU A 81 -24.54 10.62 -11.62
C LEU A 81 -25.27 9.61 -12.51
N THR A 82 -24.57 8.60 -13.00
CA THR A 82 -25.17 7.51 -13.79
C THR A 82 -26.30 6.80 -13.04
N THR A 83 -26.14 6.54 -11.74
CA THR A 83 -27.20 5.89 -10.93
C THR A 83 -28.43 6.77 -10.79
N LEU A 84 -28.24 8.08 -10.64
CA LEU A 84 -29.35 9.05 -10.55
C LEU A 84 -30.09 9.18 -11.89
N GLU A 85 -29.37 9.39 -12.97
CA GLU A 85 -29.93 9.59 -14.31
C GLU A 85 -30.69 8.37 -14.84
N ARG A 86 -30.21 7.16 -14.50
CA ARG A 86 -30.81 5.90 -14.95
C ARG A 86 -31.74 5.25 -13.94
N GLY A 87 -31.95 5.87 -12.80
CA GLY A 87 -32.82 5.34 -11.73
C GLY A 87 -32.33 3.97 -11.20
N HIS A 88 -31.02 3.75 -11.14
CA HIS A 88 -30.49 2.50 -10.59
C HIS A 88 -30.64 2.49 -9.08
N VAL A 89 -31.29 1.45 -8.54
CA VAL A 89 -31.50 1.27 -7.11
C VAL A 89 -30.77 0.03 -6.59
N GLY A 90 -30.49 0.02 -5.28
CA GLY A 90 -29.87 -1.09 -4.56
C GLY A 90 -28.45 -0.79 -4.09
N VAL A 91 -27.72 -1.84 -3.72
CA VAL A 91 -26.37 -1.74 -3.15
C VAL A 91 -25.31 -1.99 -4.21
N TYR A 92 -24.32 -1.11 -4.29
CA TYR A 92 -23.20 -1.17 -5.23
C TYR A 92 -21.87 -0.98 -4.52
N ASN A 93 -21.01 -1.99 -4.56
CA ASN A 93 -19.59 -1.80 -4.24
C ASN A 93 -18.93 -1.09 -5.42
N VAL A 94 -18.18 -0.03 -5.13
CA VAL A 94 -17.52 0.81 -6.15
C VAL A 94 -16.04 0.90 -5.82
N ASN A 95 -15.32 -0.10 -6.28
CA ASN A 95 -13.87 -0.26 -6.14
C ASN A 95 -13.25 -0.46 -7.52
N GLY A 96 -11.96 -0.22 -7.63
CA GLY A 96 -11.18 -0.45 -8.83
C GLY A 96 -9.74 -0.86 -8.52
N PRO A 97 -8.97 -1.08 -9.56
CA PRO A 97 -9.42 -1.14 -10.96
C PRO A 97 -10.28 -2.38 -11.25
N ALA A 98 -10.80 -2.47 -12.48
CA ALA A 98 -11.60 -3.62 -12.91
C ALA A 98 -10.80 -4.93 -12.88
N GLU A 99 -9.53 -4.85 -13.26
CA GLU A 99 -8.59 -5.96 -13.20
C GLU A 99 -7.84 -5.97 -11.87
N PRO A 100 -7.48 -7.16 -11.34
CA PRO A 100 -6.72 -7.27 -10.11
C PRO A 100 -5.42 -6.46 -10.14
N LEU A 101 -5.18 -5.66 -9.12
CA LEU A 101 -4.00 -4.83 -8.97
C LEU A 101 -3.24 -5.23 -7.72
N GLY A 102 -1.95 -5.55 -7.85
CA GLY A 102 -1.04 -5.68 -6.72
C GLY A 102 -0.39 -4.34 -6.36
N ILE A 103 0.06 -4.22 -5.10
CA ILE A 103 0.78 -3.03 -4.63
C ILE A 103 2.00 -2.72 -5.51
N GLY A 104 2.71 -3.75 -6.00
CA GLY A 104 3.84 -3.60 -6.93
C GLY A 104 3.42 -2.93 -8.23
N GLY A 105 2.32 -3.37 -8.85
CA GLY A 105 1.80 -2.75 -10.06
C GLY A 105 1.41 -1.28 -9.85
N MET A 106 0.87 -0.94 -8.67
CA MET A 106 0.58 0.45 -8.31
C MET A 106 1.85 1.29 -8.15
N LEU A 107 2.87 0.77 -7.47
CA LEU A 107 4.14 1.47 -7.28
C LEU A 107 4.91 1.63 -8.60
N ASP A 108 4.89 0.63 -9.47
CA ASP A 108 5.48 0.70 -10.81
C ASP A 108 4.77 1.74 -11.69
N ALA A 109 3.45 1.86 -11.58
CA ALA A 109 2.69 2.91 -12.24
C ALA A 109 3.10 4.30 -11.72
N CYS A 110 3.26 4.47 -10.39
CA CYS A 110 3.78 5.71 -9.81
C CYS A 110 5.16 6.08 -10.37
N LYS A 111 6.07 5.10 -10.42
CA LYS A 111 7.43 5.27 -10.97
C LYS A 111 7.41 5.67 -12.44
N ARG A 112 6.59 5.02 -13.24
CA ARG A 112 6.44 5.30 -14.67
C ARG A 112 5.90 6.71 -14.92
N VAL A 113 4.81 7.08 -14.24
CA VAL A 113 4.16 8.39 -14.41
C VAL A 113 5.04 9.53 -13.94
N ALA A 114 5.77 9.34 -12.84
CA ALA A 114 6.70 10.34 -12.31
C ALA A 114 8.04 10.38 -13.05
N ALA A 115 8.30 9.47 -14.00
CA ALA A 115 9.62 9.27 -14.64
C ALA A 115 10.76 9.17 -13.61
N SER A 116 10.51 8.46 -12.50
CA SER A 116 11.38 8.39 -11.33
C SER A 116 12.41 7.26 -11.43
N ASP A 117 13.58 7.45 -10.78
CA ASP A 117 14.61 6.42 -10.59
C ASP A 117 14.39 5.55 -9.35
N ALA A 118 13.22 5.62 -8.72
CA ALA A 118 12.88 4.89 -7.51
C ALA A 118 13.19 3.38 -7.64
N ARG A 119 13.76 2.82 -6.58
CA ARG A 119 14.02 1.38 -6.43
C ARG A 119 13.32 0.89 -5.17
N PHE A 120 12.51 -0.16 -5.31
CA PHE A 120 11.71 -0.67 -4.21
C PHE A 120 12.46 -1.75 -3.44
N THR A 121 12.60 -1.54 -2.12
CA THR A 121 13.07 -2.55 -1.17
C THR A 121 11.84 -3.12 -0.47
N TRP A 122 11.49 -4.35 -0.83
CA TRP A 122 10.32 -5.05 -0.31
C TRP A 122 10.61 -5.63 1.07
N ALA A 123 9.78 -5.27 2.04
CA ALA A 123 9.88 -5.75 3.42
C ALA A 123 8.62 -6.51 3.81
N PRO A 124 8.72 -7.78 4.25
CA PRO A 124 7.56 -8.57 4.64
C PRO A 124 6.84 -8.00 5.86
N ALA A 125 5.56 -8.36 6.02
CA ALA A 125 4.70 -7.82 7.08
C ALA A 125 5.31 -7.99 8.47
N GLU A 126 5.89 -9.15 8.75
CA GLU A 126 6.50 -9.49 10.04
C GLU A 126 7.71 -8.59 10.37
N PHE A 127 8.50 -8.22 9.36
CA PHE A 127 9.60 -7.29 9.56
C PHE A 127 9.08 -5.87 9.83
N LEU A 128 8.08 -5.42 9.08
CA LEU A 128 7.47 -4.11 9.27
C LEU A 128 6.87 -3.99 10.68
N GLU A 129 6.14 -5.02 11.13
CA GLU A 129 5.58 -5.08 12.48
C GLU A 129 6.68 -5.03 13.55
N ALA A 130 7.75 -5.80 13.40
CA ALA A 130 8.91 -5.77 14.31
C ALA A 130 9.59 -4.38 14.35
N GLN A 131 9.51 -3.62 13.27
CA GLN A 131 9.95 -2.24 13.18
C GLN A 131 8.86 -1.24 13.61
N GLN A 132 7.73 -1.67 14.14
CA GLN A 132 6.61 -0.81 14.52
C GLN A 132 6.11 0.07 13.37
N ILE A 133 6.07 -0.48 12.16
CA ILE A 133 5.48 0.14 10.97
C ILE A 133 4.09 -0.47 10.78
N ALA A 134 3.08 0.34 10.97
CA ALA A 134 1.69 -0.09 10.89
C ALA A 134 1.19 -0.13 9.44
N ALA A 135 0.50 -1.22 9.08
CA ALA A 135 -0.27 -1.28 7.84
C ALA A 135 -1.33 -0.17 7.83
N TRP A 136 -1.75 0.26 6.63
CA TRP A 136 -2.78 1.27 6.40
C TRP A 136 -2.44 2.71 6.82
N SER A 137 -1.76 2.93 7.93
CA SER A 137 -1.36 4.27 8.40
C SER A 137 0.04 4.66 7.94
N ASP A 138 1.03 3.81 8.22
CA ASP A 138 2.44 4.04 7.87
C ASP A 138 2.77 3.52 6.47
N MET A 139 2.11 2.44 6.06
CA MET A 139 2.13 1.90 4.69
C MET A 139 0.70 2.02 4.10
N PRO A 140 0.32 3.24 3.67
CA PRO A 140 -1.05 3.49 3.24
C PRO A 140 -1.42 2.67 2.00
N VAL A 141 -2.72 2.43 1.81
CA VAL A 141 -3.31 1.58 0.77
C VAL A 141 -3.09 0.09 1.00
N TRP A 142 -1.97 -0.30 1.61
CA TRP A 142 -1.61 -1.70 1.83
C TRP A 142 -2.09 -2.21 3.20
N VAL A 143 -2.62 -3.44 3.18
CA VAL A 143 -2.84 -4.28 4.36
C VAL A 143 -2.36 -5.69 4.04
N PRO A 144 -1.75 -6.42 4.99
CA PRO A 144 -1.37 -7.82 4.76
C PRO A 144 -2.61 -8.63 4.34
N PRO A 145 -2.53 -9.45 3.27
CA PRO A 145 -3.67 -10.24 2.78
C PRO A 145 -3.90 -11.49 3.62
N VAL A 146 -4.02 -11.32 4.95
CA VAL A 146 -4.25 -12.39 5.93
C VAL A 146 -5.42 -12.01 6.84
N GLY A 147 -6.15 -13.00 7.34
CA GLY A 147 -7.26 -12.77 8.25
C GLY A 147 -8.33 -11.84 7.65
N GLU A 148 -8.76 -10.84 8.41
CA GLU A 148 -9.76 -9.85 7.98
C GLU A 148 -9.27 -8.92 6.85
N GLY A 149 -7.95 -8.78 6.67
CA GLY A 149 -7.34 -7.97 5.60
C GLY A 149 -7.71 -8.43 4.20
N VAL A 150 -7.95 -9.72 4.01
CA VAL A 150 -8.34 -10.30 2.69
C VAL A 150 -9.62 -9.65 2.14
N GLY A 151 -10.61 -9.41 2.98
CA GLY A 151 -11.90 -8.84 2.58
C GLY A 151 -11.84 -7.37 2.17
N LEU A 152 -10.84 -6.63 2.64
CA LEU A 152 -10.73 -5.18 2.39
C LEU A 152 -10.28 -4.85 0.97
N THR A 153 -9.52 -5.74 0.34
CA THR A 153 -8.84 -5.48 -0.94
C THR A 153 -9.28 -6.40 -2.07
N THR A 154 -10.34 -7.21 -1.85
CA THR A 154 -10.86 -8.17 -2.84
C THR A 154 -12.37 -8.03 -3.07
N THR A 155 -12.93 -6.87 -2.80
CA THR A 155 -14.37 -6.62 -2.96
C THR A 155 -14.75 -6.52 -4.44
N SER A 156 -15.75 -7.28 -4.87
CA SER A 156 -16.22 -7.27 -6.25
C SER A 156 -17.09 -6.05 -6.57
N SER A 157 -16.76 -5.34 -7.66
CA SER A 157 -17.54 -4.25 -8.25
C SER A 157 -18.33 -4.67 -9.50
N ALA A 158 -18.45 -5.97 -9.78
CA ALA A 158 -19.07 -6.49 -10.99
C ALA A 158 -20.49 -5.92 -11.21
N ARG A 159 -21.29 -5.79 -10.15
CA ARG A 159 -22.63 -5.20 -10.22
C ARG A 159 -22.61 -3.73 -10.65
N ALA A 160 -21.68 -2.95 -10.12
CA ALA A 160 -21.54 -1.54 -10.51
C ALA A 160 -21.04 -1.42 -11.95
N ILE A 161 -20.07 -2.24 -12.36
CA ILE A 161 -19.56 -2.30 -13.75
C ILE A 161 -20.70 -2.64 -14.72
N ALA A 162 -21.54 -3.63 -14.42
CA ALA A 162 -22.71 -3.97 -15.22
C ALA A 162 -23.75 -2.83 -15.29
N ARG A 163 -23.70 -1.86 -14.40
CA ARG A 163 -24.57 -0.68 -14.35
C ARG A 163 -23.90 0.61 -14.83
N GLY A 164 -22.70 0.49 -15.40
CA GLY A 164 -22.05 1.61 -16.07
C GLY A 164 -20.88 2.24 -15.32
N LEU A 165 -20.44 1.65 -14.19
CA LEU A 165 -19.15 2.04 -13.61
C LEU A 165 -18.06 1.85 -14.67
N ARG A 166 -17.24 2.88 -14.85
CA ARG A 166 -16.04 2.86 -15.69
C ARG A 166 -14.85 3.23 -14.83
N HIS A 167 -13.72 2.62 -15.11
CA HIS A 167 -12.47 2.93 -14.45
C HIS A 167 -11.53 3.57 -15.47
N ARG A 168 -11.00 4.73 -15.11
CA ARG A 168 -9.90 5.32 -15.88
C ARG A 168 -8.60 4.56 -15.67
N PRO A 169 -7.65 4.65 -16.58
CA PRO A 169 -6.31 4.11 -16.37
C PRO A 169 -5.70 4.65 -15.09
N LEU A 170 -5.04 3.80 -14.30
CA LEU A 170 -4.39 4.18 -13.04
C LEU A 170 -3.38 5.31 -13.25
N ASP A 171 -2.68 5.31 -14.37
CA ASP A 171 -1.71 6.35 -14.73
C ASP A 171 -2.34 7.75 -14.78
N GLU A 172 -3.59 7.86 -15.24
CA GLU A 172 -4.34 9.13 -15.25
C GLU A 172 -4.69 9.60 -13.83
N THR A 173 -5.04 8.66 -12.95
CA THR A 173 -5.30 8.96 -11.53
C THR A 173 -4.03 9.44 -10.83
N ILE A 174 -2.91 8.73 -11.06
CA ILE A 174 -1.61 9.09 -10.49
C ILE A 174 -1.16 10.47 -11.00
N LYS A 175 -1.25 10.69 -12.31
CA LYS A 175 -0.89 11.98 -12.91
C LYS A 175 -1.72 13.13 -12.32
N ALA A 176 -3.04 12.97 -12.30
CA ALA A 176 -3.93 13.99 -11.77
C ALA A 176 -3.67 14.27 -10.28
N THR A 177 -3.31 13.24 -9.50
CA THR A 177 -2.93 13.40 -8.09
C THR A 177 -1.65 14.21 -7.95
N LEU A 178 -0.62 13.93 -8.75
CA LEU A 178 0.63 14.69 -8.75
C LEU A 178 0.43 16.14 -9.22
N ASP A 179 -0.35 16.33 -10.28
CA ASP A 179 -0.67 17.67 -10.79
C ASP A 179 -1.38 18.49 -9.72
N TRP A 180 -2.40 17.92 -9.07
CA TRP A 180 -3.09 18.58 -7.95
C TRP A 180 -2.15 18.85 -6.77
N TRP A 181 -1.33 17.87 -6.37
CA TRP A 181 -0.36 18.03 -5.30
C TRP A 181 0.58 19.22 -5.55
N ALA A 182 1.01 19.40 -6.78
CA ALA A 182 1.87 20.52 -7.18
C ALA A 182 1.21 21.90 -7.02
N THR A 183 -0.14 21.97 -7.03
CA THR A 183 -0.89 23.22 -6.81
C THR A 183 -1.01 23.61 -5.33
N LEU A 184 -0.70 22.69 -4.40
CA LEU A 184 -0.83 22.96 -2.97
C LEU A 184 0.28 23.92 -2.47
N PRO A 185 0.00 24.71 -1.41
CA PRO A 185 1.00 25.57 -0.80
C PRO A 185 2.25 24.79 -0.36
N PRO A 186 3.46 25.39 -0.38
CA PRO A 186 4.70 24.73 0.00
C PRO A 186 4.63 24.08 1.40
N GLU A 187 4.02 24.74 2.38
CA GLU A 187 3.86 24.25 3.76
C GLU A 187 3.05 22.95 3.78
N ARG A 188 2.01 22.87 2.93
CA ARG A 188 1.18 21.67 2.80
C ARG A 188 1.91 20.52 2.11
N ARG A 189 2.72 20.83 1.10
CA ARG A 189 3.53 19.85 0.36
C ARG A 189 4.70 19.32 1.20
N GLY A 190 5.18 20.09 2.16
CA GLY A 190 6.27 19.70 3.06
C GLY A 190 5.88 18.64 4.09
N LYS A 191 4.57 18.36 4.28
CA LYS A 191 4.11 17.43 5.32
C LYS A 191 2.95 16.58 4.81
N LEU A 192 3.23 15.33 4.48
CA LEU A 192 2.23 14.31 4.23
C LEU A 192 1.49 13.94 5.52
N ARG A 193 0.20 13.65 5.40
CA ARG A 193 -0.69 13.27 6.52
C ARG A 193 -0.72 11.76 6.77
N ALA A 194 -0.31 10.97 5.79
CA ALA A 194 -0.21 9.53 5.86
C ALA A 194 1.19 9.07 5.43
N GLY A 195 1.53 7.83 5.75
CA GLY A 195 2.83 7.26 5.45
C GLY A 195 3.89 7.63 6.48
N ILE A 196 5.09 7.11 6.28
CA ILE A 196 6.23 7.37 7.17
C ILE A 196 7.06 8.55 6.67
N THR A 197 7.79 9.19 7.60
CA THR A 197 8.74 10.25 7.24
C THR A 197 9.96 9.67 6.55
N ARG A 198 10.69 10.50 5.81
CA ARG A 198 11.93 10.11 5.13
C ARG A 198 13.00 9.58 6.11
N GLU A 199 13.08 10.18 7.29
CA GLU A 199 14.02 9.76 8.35
C GLU A 199 13.64 8.37 8.88
N ARG A 200 12.34 8.14 9.10
CA ARG A 200 11.85 6.83 9.56
C ARG A 200 12.07 5.76 8.50
N GLU A 201 11.76 6.06 7.24
CA GLU A 201 12.01 5.16 6.11
C GLU A 201 13.49 4.78 6.02
N ALA A 202 14.40 5.75 6.07
CA ALA A 202 15.83 5.51 6.02
C ALA A 202 16.32 4.62 7.18
N ALA A 203 15.79 4.82 8.39
CA ALA A 203 16.12 3.97 9.54
C ALA A 203 15.67 2.52 9.35
N VAL A 204 14.46 2.30 8.81
CA VAL A 204 13.92 0.96 8.54
C VAL A 204 14.72 0.26 7.43
N LEU A 205 15.04 0.98 6.34
CA LEU A 205 15.89 0.46 5.26
C LEU A 205 17.29 0.08 5.75
N ALA A 206 17.88 0.87 6.63
CA ALA A 206 19.17 0.54 7.25
C ALA A 206 19.08 -0.72 8.11
N ALA A 207 18.01 -0.89 8.91
CA ALA A 207 17.78 -2.10 9.68
C ALA A 207 17.59 -3.33 8.78
N TRP A 208 16.84 -3.19 7.68
CA TRP A 208 16.68 -4.24 6.67
C TRP A 208 18.03 -4.68 6.09
N SER A 209 18.85 -3.71 5.66
CA SER A 209 20.16 -3.96 5.06
C SER A 209 21.11 -4.67 6.04
N GLN A 210 21.06 -4.33 7.33
CA GLN A 210 21.89 -4.99 8.37
C GLN A 210 21.51 -6.46 8.55
N GLN A 211 20.21 -6.81 8.50
CA GLN A 211 19.76 -8.20 8.63
C GLN A 211 20.08 -9.05 7.39
N HIS A 212 20.17 -8.42 6.21
CA HIS A 212 20.39 -9.10 4.94
C HIS A 212 21.81 -8.88 4.38
N ALA A 213 22.71 -8.27 5.18
CA ALA A 213 24.11 -8.12 4.79
C ALA A 213 24.75 -9.51 4.61
N PRO A 214 25.48 -9.77 3.51
CA PRO A 214 26.18 -11.01 3.35
C PRO A 214 27.17 -11.20 4.52
N SER A 215 27.10 -12.37 5.18
CA SER A 215 28.04 -12.70 6.25
C SER A 215 29.48 -12.54 5.74
N LYS A 216 30.29 -11.74 6.45
CA LYS A 216 31.72 -11.59 6.09
C LYS A 216 32.34 -12.98 5.98
N PRO A 217 33.07 -13.29 4.91
CA PRO A 217 33.78 -14.56 4.79
C PRO A 217 34.69 -14.72 6.01
N THR A 218 34.46 -15.77 6.77
CA THR A 218 35.36 -16.19 7.87
C THR A 218 36.73 -16.40 7.26
N LYS A 219 37.73 -15.63 7.71
CA LYS A 219 39.13 -15.86 7.31
C LYS A 219 39.45 -17.32 7.57
N PRO A 220 40.04 -18.06 6.58
CA PRO A 220 40.48 -19.43 6.81
C PRO A 220 41.43 -19.45 7.97
N GLY A 221 41.13 -20.26 8.97
CA GLY A 221 41.96 -20.44 10.14
C GLY A 221 43.37 -20.81 9.73
N ARG A 222 44.36 -20.12 10.32
CA ARG A 222 45.80 -20.42 10.14
C ARG A 222 46.02 -21.91 10.39
N PRO A 223 46.67 -22.68 9.48
CA PRO A 223 46.94 -24.09 9.69
C PRO A 223 47.78 -24.27 10.97
N ARG A 224 47.28 -25.10 11.89
CA ARG A 224 48.02 -25.50 13.07
C ARG A 224 49.30 -26.16 12.62
N GLY A 225 50.46 -25.61 13.06
CA GLY A 225 51.77 -26.16 12.80
C GLY A 225 51.87 -27.62 13.22
N LYS A 226 52.48 -28.43 12.34
CA LYS A 226 52.77 -29.85 12.63
C LYS A 226 53.62 -29.97 13.89
N PRO A 227 53.38 -30.97 14.77
CA PRO A 227 54.24 -31.22 15.93
C PRO A 227 55.67 -31.61 15.46
N ARG A 228 56.69 -30.98 16.06
CA ARG A 228 58.08 -31.35 15.86
C ARG A 228 58.34 -32.76 16.42
N THR A 229 58.71 -33.66 15.55
CA THR A 229 59.18 -34.99 15.93
C THR A 229 60.53 -34.81 16.57
N THR A 230 60.66 -35.08 17.87
CA THR A 230 61.96 -35.19 18.57
C THR A 230 62.64 -36.47 18.16
N ALA A 231 63.81 -36.35 17.50
CA ALA A 231 64.71 -37.49 17.22
C ALA A 231 65.36 -37.98 18.52
N GLN A 232 65.27 -39.28 18.74
CA GLN A 232 65.89 -40.02 19.85
C GLN A 232 67.31 -40.29 19.50
N PRO A 233 68.34 -40.07 20.37
CA PRO A 233 69.75 -40.40 20.04
C PRO A 233 69.94 -41.88 20.13
N ALA A 234 70.70 -42.42 19.16
CA ALA A 234 71.16 -43.80 19.14
C ALA A 234 72.18 -44.04 20.26
N ALA A 235 71.99 -45.13 21.04
CA ALA A 235 72.97 -45.63 21.96
C ALA A 235 73.97 -46.55 21.23
N THR A 236 75.16 -46.21 21.33
CA THR A 236 76.35 -47.06 21.02
C THR A 236 76.63 -47.92 22.23
N GLY A 237 76.93 -49.22 21.99
CA GLY A 237 77.39 -50.18 22.88
C GLY A 237 77.49 -51.53 22.19
#